data_ebb85f2b7b0769e6b140103ac79d8534
#
_entry.id   ebb85f2b7b0769e6b140103ac79d8534
#
_cell.length_a   1.000
_cell.length_b   1.000
_cell.length_c   1.000
_cell.angle_alpha   90.00
_cell.angle_beta   90.00
_cell.angle_gamma   90.00
#
_symmetry.space_group_name_H-M   'P 1'
#
loop_
_entity.id
_entity.type
_entity.pdbx_description
1 polymer ?
#
loop_
_entity_poly.entity_id
_entity_poly.type
_entity_poly.pdbx_seq_one_letter_code
_entity_poly.pdbx_strand_id
1 'polypeptide(L)'
;MDFGFTPDQDTLRASVQRFMRERVAPRIAMCEREREFAWDLLPQLQPFGYLGGLLPEEAGGFGMSHVAWAILMEEAGYGWLSLRVMMNSLNILAQLLHRHGTVEQKGRWLQPLLAGQLRHWMAITEPNHGSNVAGIETRAEDKGGHWLVNGNKLWITNGVHGNFGVVVARTYSARCDGGISLFIVDREETAYEAQRADVMFIRATGTSQLAFRDAIVPKANLLGQEGEGLKAILTGLNFGRLNVAMGAVGAARAALDLSIDYARQRKQFGRSIAGFQLVQKLIVDMMVRCEAARALGYRAAWTLDQGGSARTECSIAKLYAAEAAHEVASMALQVHGGCGYSEELPIERIFRDTRGGLIPEGTTEIQTLIIGREVLGVSAFH
;
A
#
# COMPACT_ATOMS: atom_id res chain seq x y z
N MET A 1 30.67 -0.75 -2.59
CA MET A 1 29.18 -0.80 -2.46
C MET A 1 28.83 -2.24 -2.26
N ASP A 2 28.23 -2.57 -1.13
CA ASP A 2 27.78 -3.94 -0.86
C ASP A 2 26.30 -4.04 -1.24
N PHE A 3 25.95 -4.99 -2.10
CA PHE A 3 24.59 -5.28 -2.52
C PHE A 3 23.96 -6.45 -1.76
N GLY A 4 24.72 -7.07 -0.83
CA GLY A 4 24.25 -8.16 0.02
C GLY A 4 23.38 -7.68 1.17
N PHE A 5 22.54 -8.56 1.68
CA PHE A 5 21.86 -8.35 2.95
C PHE A 5 22.75 -8.72 4.13
N THR A 6 22.48 -8.12 5.28
CA THR A 6 23.10 -8.58 6.52
C THR A 6 22.55 -9.95 6.93
N PRO A 7 23.26 -10.72 7.77
CA PRO A 7 22.75 -12.01 8.26
C PRO A 7 21.38 -11.94 8.94
N ASP A 8 21.09 -10.82 9.64
CA ASP A 8 19.79 -10.59 10.28
C ASP A 8 18.69 -10.34 9.24
N GLN A 9 18.99 -9.58 8.19
CA GLN A 9 18.06 -9.32 7.07
C GLN A 9 17.76 -10.60 6.29
N ASP A 10 18.76 -11.46 6.06
CA ASP A 10 18.57 -12.77 5.42
C ASP A 10 17.72 -13.69 6.30
N THR A 11 17.93 -13.68 7.62
CA THR A 11 17.13 -14.45 8.58
C THR A 11 15.67 -13.96 8.61
N LEU A 12 15.46 -12.66 8.64
CA LEU A 12 14.14 -12.04 8.56
C LEU A 12 13.43 -12.47 7.27
N ARG A 13 14.10 -12.30 6.14
CA ARG A 13 13.57 -12.67 4.82
C ARG A 13 13.17 -14.14 4.76
N ALA A 14 14.05 -15.05 5.16
CA ALA A 14 13.78 -16.49 5.15
C ALA A 14 12.58 -16.86 6.05
N SER A 15 12.48 -16.23 7.22
CA SER A 15 11.38 -16.44 8.16
C SER A 15 10.05 -15.98 7.60
N VAL A 16 10.03 -14.80 6.98
CA VAL A 16 8.84 -14.23 6.33
C VAL A 16 8.42 -15.06 5.12
N GLN A 17 9.35 -15.48 4.26
CA GLN A 17 9.06 -16.35 3.12
C GLN A 17 8.40 -17.65 3.54
N ARG A 18 8.89 -18.27 4.62
CA ARG A 18 8.28 -19.47 5.19
C ARG A 18 6.84 -19.18 5.65
N PHE A 19 6.63 -18.10 6.40
CA PHE A 19 5.30 -17.70 6.86
C PHE A 19 4.34 -17.46 5.67
N MET A 20 4.79 -16.73 4.65
CA MET A 20 3.99 -16.47 3.44
C MET A 20 3.57 -17.77 2.76
N ARG A 21 4.49 -18.71 2.61
CA ARG A 21 4.21 -20.01 1.99
C ARG A 21 3.26 -20.88 2.82
N GLU A 22 3.47 -20.96 4.14
CA GLU A 22 2.78 -21.91 5.01
C GLU A 22 1.44 -21.38 5.54
N ARG A 23 1.33 -20.07 5.76
CA ARG A 23 0.17 -19.46 6.43
C ARG A 23 -0.67 -18.58 5.51
N VAL A 24 -0.05 -17.85 4.59
CA VAL A 24 -0.75 -16.89 3.72
C VAL A 24 -1.20 -17.56 2.43
N ALA A 25 -0.31 -18.21 1.70
CA ALA A 25 -0.60 -18.77 0.37
C ALA A 25 -1.84 -19.69 0.32
N PRO A 26 -2.07 -20.58 1.31
CA PRO A 26 -3.26 -21.46 1.30
C PRO A 26 -4.60 -20.71 1.42
N ARG A 27 -4.59 -19.47 1.89
CA ARG A 27 -5.78 -18.67 2.14
C ARG A 27 -6.20 -17.80 0.95
N ILE A 28 -5.27 -17.50 0.05
CA ILE A 28 -5.41 -16.46 -0.97
C ILE A 28 -6.61 -16.72 -1.89
N ALA A 29 -6.72 -17.92 -2.47
CA ALA A 29 -7.78 -18.24 -3.43
C ALA A 29 -9.18 -18.06 -2.82
N MET A 30 -9.37 -18.46 -1.57
CA MET A 30 -10.63 -18.26 -0.84
C MET A 30 -10.90 -16.77 -0.61
N CYS A 31 -9.92 -16.02 -0.06
CA CYS A 31 -10.06 -14.60 0.24
C CYS A 31 -10.36 -13.76 -1.02
N GLU A 32 -9.73 -14.07 -2.14
CA GLU A 32 -9.98 -13.38 -3.42
C GLU A 32 -11.38 -13.66 -3.97
N ARG A 33 -11.85 -14.92 -3.87
CA ARG A 33 -13.20 -15.32 -4.30
C ARG A 33 -14.29 -14.70 -3.43
N GLU A 34 -14.10 -14.72 -2.11
CA GLU A 34 -15.05 -14.18 -1.14
C GLU A 34 -14.92 -12.66 -0.98
N ARG A 35 -13.86 -12.09 -1.57
CA ARG A 35 -13.54 -10.66 -1.47
C ARG A 35 -13.45 -10.19 -0.02
N GLU A 36 -12.85 -10.99 0.83
CA GLU A 36 -12.64 -10.72 2.24
C GLU A 36 -11.22 -11.10 2.67
N PHE A 37 -10.57 -10.20 3.42
CA PHE A 37 -9.21 -10.39 3.92
C PHE A 37 -9.20 -11.37 5.11
N ALA A 38 -8.14 -12.15 5.22
CA ALA A 38 -7.92 -13.08 6.33
C ALA A 38 -7.45 -12.33 7.59
N TRP A 39 -8.39 -11.76 8.32
CA TRP A 39 -8.13 -10.88 9.49
C TRP A 39 -7.34 -11.55 10.61
N ASP A 40 -7.47 -12.85 10.78
CA ASP A 40 -6.72 -13.66 11.74
C ASP A 40 -5.21 -13.74 11.46
N LEU A 41 -4.76 -13.31 10.27
CA LEU A 41 -3.34 -13.19 9.95
C LEU A 41 -2.70 -11.96 10.60
N LEU A 42 -3.44 -10.88 10.89
CA LEU A 42 -2.87 -9.64 11.40
C LEU A 42 -2.03 -9.85 12.67
N PRO A 43 -2.55 -10.47 13.75
CA PRO A 43 -1.74 -10.71 14.95
C PRO A 43 -0.52 -11.61 14.67
N GLN A 44 -0.61 -12.52 13.68
CA GLN A 44 0.46 -13.42 13.31
C GLN A 44 1.59 -12.72 12.52
N LEU A 45 1.32 -11.54 11.94
CA LEU A 45 2.28 -10.72 11.21
C LEU A 45 3.08 -9.78 12.12
N GLN A 46 2.57 -9.51 13.32
CA GLN A 46 3.19 -8.61 14.29
C GLN A 46 4.64 -9.02 14.65
N PRO A 47 4.96 -10.30 14.95
CA PRO A 47 6.32 -10.68 15.33
C PRO A 47 7.38 -10.45 14.25
N PHE A 48 6.98 -10.30 12.99
CA PHE A 48 7.89 -9.97 11.89
C PHE A 48 8.10 -8.47 11.70
N GLY A 49 7.38 -7.63 12.45
CA GLY A 49 7.43 -6.17 12.31
C GLY A 49 6.50 -5.59 11.26
N TYR A 50 5.56 -6.36 10.68
CA TYR A 50 4.59 -5.82 9.72
C TYR A 50 3.65 -4.78 10.32
N LEU A 51 3.41 -4.81 11.63
CA LEU A 51 2.58 -3.87 12.35
C LEU A 51 3.48 -2.91 13.15
N GLY A 52 3.79 -1.77 12.57
CA GLY A 52 4.60 -0.73 13.22
C GLY A 52 6.12 -0.91 13.09
N GLY A 53 6.61 -1.67 12.11
CA GLY A 53 8.05 -1.98 11.98
C GLY A 53 8.97 -0.76 12.03
N LEU A 54 8.60 0.34 11.40
CA LEU A 54 9.38 1.59 11.39
C LEU A 54 9.11 2.52 12.57
N LEU A 55 8.11 2.24 13.40
CA LEU A 55 7.91 3.02 14.62
C LEU A 55 8.98 2.68 15.64
N PRO A 56 9.40 3.66 16.46
CA PRO A 56 10.36 3.39 17.51
C PRO A 56 9.78 2.45 18.59
N GLU A 57 10.66 1.74 19.30
CA GLU A 57 10.26 0.73 20.29
C GLU A 57 9.39 1.31 21.41
N GLU A 58 9.68 2.54 21.86
CA GLU A 58 8.88 3.23 22.87
C GLU A 58 7.45 3.55 22.43
N ALA A 59 7.17 3.51 21.12
CA ALA A 59 5.82 3.64 20.58
C ALA A 59 5.13 2.29 20.34
N GLY A 60 5.78 1.18 20.69
CA GLY A 60 5.31 -0.18 20.43
C GLY A 60 5.69 -0.72 19.05
N GLY A 61 6.64 -0.07 18.37
CA GLY A 61 7.20 -0.50 17.10
C GLY A 61 8.45 -1.37 17.25
N PHE A 62 9.21 -1.51 16.16
CA PHE A 62 10.43 -2.34 16.10
C PHE A 62 11.71 -1.53 15.79
N GLY A 63 11.61 -0.24 15.52
CA GLY A 63 12.76 0.57 15.15
C GLY A 63 13.52 0.08 13.91
N MET A 64 12.84 -0.61 12.99
CA MET A 64 13.47 -1.23 11.83
C MET A 64 14.09 -0.20 10.90
N SER A 65 15.19 -0.57 10.23
CA SER A 65 15.69 0.17 9.08
C SER A 65 14.72 0.12 7.90
N HIS A 66 14.77 1.11 7.02
CA HIS A 66 13.95 1.11 5.80
C HIS A 66 14.35 -0.02 4.85
N VAL A 67 15.60 -0.47 4.85
CA VAL A 67 16.02 -1.66 4.10
C VAL A 67 15.34 -2.92 4.63
N ALA A 68 15.32 -3.14 5.95
CA ALA A 68 14.61 -4.28 6.55
C ALA A 68 13.10 -4.20 6.27
N TRP A 69 12.51 -3.01 6.36
CA TRP A 69 11.12 -2.78 5.99
C TRP A 69 10.85 -3.05 4.50
N ALA A 70 11.75 -2.65 3.61
CA ALA A 70 11.64 -2.93 2.17
C ALA A 70 11.61 -4.43 1.87
N ILE A 71 12.40 -5.24 2.60
CA ILE A 71 12.35 -6.71 2.53
C ILE A 71 10.94 -7.21 2.88
N LEU A 72 10.33 -6.71 3.95
CA LEU A 72 8.97 -7.10 4.33
C LEU A 72 7.96 -6.76 3.24
N MET A 73 8.03 -5.57 2.64
CA MET A 73 7.11 -5.15 1.58
C MET A 73 7.32 -5.93 0.28
N GLU A 74 8.57 -6.28 -0.06
CA GLU A 74 8.89 -7.14 -1.19
C GLU A 74 8.29 -8.54 -1.00
N GLU A 75 8.47 -9.16 0.16
CA GLU A 75 7.95 -10.50 0.42
C GLU A 75 6.41 -10.53 0.59
N ALA A 76 5.80 -9.45 1.11
CA ALA A 76 4.36 -9.30 1.11
C ALA A 76 3.79 -9.18 -0.32
N GLY A 77 4.45 -8.41 -1.20
CA GLY A 77 4.08 -8.30 -2.61
C GLY A 77 4.26 -9.60 -3.39
N TYR A 78 5.34 -10.34 -3.10
CA TYR A 78 5.60 -11.67 -3.65
C TYR A 78 4.50 -12.67 -3.27
N GLY A 79 4.12 -12.68 -2.00
CA GLY A 79 3.09 -13.58 -1.50
C GLY A 79 1.69 -13.19 -1.94
N TRP A 80 1.30 -11.95 -1.65
CA TRP A 80 -0.07 -11.47 -1.91
C TRP A 80 -0.16 -9.94 -1.86
N LEU A 81 -0.46 -9.30 -2.99
CA LEU A 81 -0.55 -7.83 -3.07
C LEU A 81 -1.63 -7.24 -2.16
N SER A 82 -2.75 -7.93 -1.92
CA SER A 82 -3.76 -7.48 -0.96
C SER A 82 -3.18 -7.36 0.46
N LEU A 83 -2.35 -8.31 0.90
CA LEU A 83 -1.64 -8.23 2.18
C LEU A 83 -0.69 -7.01 2.21
N ARG A 84 0.10 -6.80 1.16
CA ARG A 84 1.00 -5.64 1.07
C ARG A 84 0.24 -4.31 1.19
N VAL A 85 -0.92 -4.18 0.52
CA VAL A 85 -1.75 -2.97 0.60
C VAL A 85 -2.27 -2.75 2.00
N MET A 86 -2.75 -3.80 2.67
CA MET A 86 -3.21 -3.73 4.05
C MET A 86 -2.10 -3.27 5.01
N MET A 87 -0.89 -3.81 4.85
CA MET A 87 0.25 -3.42 5.69
C MET A 87 0.71 -1.98 5.40
N ASN A 88 0.66 -1.55 4.13
CA ASN A 88 0.95 -0.17 3.77
C ASN A 88 0.01 0.81 4.48
N SER A 89 -1.29 0.64 4.33
CA SER A 89 -2.30 1.55 4.90
C SER A 89 -2.26 1.55 6.43
N LEU A 90 -2.05 0.38 7.07
CA LEU A 90 -1.87 0.26 8.52
C LEU A 90 -0.70 1.12 9.01
N ASN A 91 0.45 0.99 8.36
CA ASN A 91 1.66 1.67 8.82
C ASN A 91 1.63 3.18 8.54
N ILE A 92 0.99 3.64 7.46
CA ILE A 92 0.74 5.08 7.26
C ILE A 92 -0.12 5.61 8.40
N LEU A 93 -1.20 4.93 8.73
CA LEU A 93 -2.09 5.33 9.82
C LEU A 93 -1.39 5.31 11.19
N ALA A 94 -0.60 4.26 11.46
CA ALA A 94 0.19 4.15 12.67
C ALA A 94 1.20 5.31 12.82
N GLN A 95 1.86 5.70 11.72
CA GLN A 95 2.77 6.86 11.69
C GLN A 95 2.02 8.18 11.96
N LEU A 96 0.83 8.36 11.39
CA LEU A 96 0.00 9.55 11.65
C LEU A 96 -0.41 9.63 13.12
N LEU A 97 -0.90 8.53 13.70
CA LEU A 97 -1.26 8.45 15.11
C LEU A 97 -0.05 8.70 16.03
N HIS A 98 1.09 8.09 15.72
CA HIS A 98 2.31 8.28 16.52
C HIS A 98 2.75 9.74 16.54
N ARG A 99 2.78 10.40 15.37
CA ARG A 99 3.30 11.78 15.24
C ARG A 99 2.33 12.86 15.70
N HIS A 100 1.03 12.65 15.51
CA HIS A 100 0.02 13.70 15.67
C HIS A 100 -1.01 13.39 16.75
N GLY A 101 -1.09 12.13 17.22
CA GLY A 101 -2.07 11.71 18.22
C GLY A 101 -1.73 12.18 19.64
N THR A 102 -2.77 12.49 20.43
CA THR A 102 -2.65 12.70 21.87
C THR A 102 -2.32 11.38 22.59
N VAL A 103 -1.98 11.44 23.86
CA VAL A 103 -1.70 10.25 24.69
C VAL A 103 -2.94 9.32 24.70
N GLU A 104 -4.12 9.91 24.86
CA GLU A 104 -5.39 9.18 24.87
C GLU A 104 -5.67 8.52 23.52
N GLN A 105 -5.46 9.26 22.40
CA GLN A 105 -5.62 8.73 21.04
C GLN A 105 -4.65 7.59 20.75
N LYS A 106 -3.39 7.70 21.20
CA LYS A 106 -2.40 6.63 21.04
C LYS A 106 -2.79 5.39 21.85
N GLY A 107 -3.21 5.56 23.10
CA GLY A 107 -3.66 4.45 23.92
C GLY A 107 -4.89 3.75 23.32
N ARG A 108 -5.86 4.53 22.83
CA ARG A 108 -7.12 4.01 22.34
C ARG A 108 -7.02 3.35 20.94
N TRP A 109 -6.21 3.88 20.04
CA TRP A 109 -6.19 3.42 18.64
C TRP A 109 -4.83 2.93 18.15
N LEU A 110 -3.70 3.56 18.52
CA LEU A 110 -2.40 3.12 18.05
C LEU A 110 -2.02 1.75 18.61
N GLN A 111 -2.13 1.56 19.93
CA GLN A 111 -1.72 0.30 20.54
C GLN A 111 -2.58 -0.89 20.05
N PRO A 112 -3.93 -0.82 20.01
CA PRO A 112 -4.73 -1.91 19.45
C PRO A 112 -4.50 -2.11 17.94
N LEU A 113 -4.17 -1.06 17.17
CA LEU A 113 -3.81 -1.17 15.76
C LEU A 113 -2.53 -1.99 15.58
N LEU A 114 -1.49 -1.70 16.37
CA LEU A 114 -0.22 -2.43 16.35
C LEU A 114 -0.36 -3.87 16.86
N ALA A 115 -1.35 -4.15 17.71
CA ALA A 115 -1.70 -5.50 18.13
C ALA A 115 -2.53 -6.28 17.09
N GLY A 116 -2.90 -5.65 15.95
CA GLY A 116 -3.72 -6.28 14.91
C GLY A 116 -5.19 -6.47 15.31
N GLN A 117 -5.67 -5.74 16.31
CA GLN A 117 -7.04 -5.83 16.83
C GLN A 117 -8.04 -4.93 16.10
N LEU A 118 -7.55 -3.89 15.40
CA LEU A 118 -8.37 -2.96 14.66
C LEU A 118 -8.33 -3.24 13.15
N ARG A 119 -9.50 -3.16 12.52
CA ARG A 119 -9.68 -3.19 11.06
C ARG A 119 -9.73 -1.75 10.57
N HIS A 120 -8.61 -1.29 10.06
CA HIS A 120 -8.40 0.13 9.73
C HIS A 120 -8.77 0.48 8.30
N TRP A 121 -9.02 1.77 8.06
CA TRP A 121 -9.08 2.40 6.74
C TRP A 121 -8.56 3.84 6.79
N MET A 122 -8.22 4.40 5.63
CA MET A 122 -7.86 5.81 5.49
C MET A 122 -8.55 6.40 4.26
N ALA A 123 -9.33 7.46 4.45
CA ALA A 123 -10.21 8.02 3.45
C ALA A 123 -9.76 9.42 3.01
N ILE A 124 -9.09 9.49 1.86
CA ILE A 124 -8.58 10.74 1.25
C ILE A 124 -9.37 11.05 -0.02
N THR A 125 -9.29 10.14 -1.00
CA THR A 125 -9.81 10.30 -2.36
C THR A 125 -11.33 10.49 -2.38
N GLU A 126 -11.79 11.38 -3.27
CA GLU A 126 -13.20 11.66 -3.52
C GLU A 126 -13.55 11.39 -4.98
N PRO A 127 -14.85 11.30 -5.33
CA PRO A 127 -15.25 11.08 -6.73
C PRO A 127 -14.64 12.09 -7.72
N ASN A 128 -14.51 13.35 -7.32
CA ASN A 128 -13.98 14.44 -8.16
C ASN A 128 -12.49 14.75 -7.91
N HIS A 129 -11.89 14.22 -6.82
CA HIS A 129 -10.55 14.58 -6.36
C HIS A 129 -9.70 13.36 -6.03
N GLY A 130 -8.89 12.91 -7.00
CA GLY A 130 -7.88 11.86 -6.83
C GLY A 130 -6.48 12.45 -6.71
N SER A 131 -5.87 12.84 -7.84
CA SER A 131 -4.53 13.43 -7.88
C SER A 131 -4.46 14.82 -7.23
N ASN A 132 -5.54 15.58 -7.29
CA ASN A 132 -5.67 16.88 -6.60
C ASN A 132 -6.20 16.70 -5.17
N VAL A 133 -5.36 16.22 -4.26
CA VAL A 133 -5.72 16.05 -2.85
C VAL A 133 -6.10 17.38 -2.17
N ALA A 134 -5.50 18.48 -2.59
CA ALA A 134 -5.82 19.81 -2.06
C ALA A 134 -7.24 20.30 -2.44
N GLY A 135 -7.85 19.69 -3.46
CA GLY A 135 -9.17 20.07 -3.95
C GLY A 135 -10.34 19.37 -3.25
N ILE A 136 -10.13 18.48 -2.28
CA ILE A 136 -11.19 17.69 -1.64
C ILE A 136 -12.34 18.56 -1.13
N GLU A 137 -13.56 18.04 -1.20
CA GLU A 137 -14.81 18.74 -0.91
C GLU A 137 -15.49 18.29 0.40
N THR A 138 -15.15 17.09 0.92
CA THR A 138 -15.68 16.64 2.23
C THR A 138 -15.41 17.69 3.29
N ARG A 139 -16.47 18.10 4.02
CA ARG A 139 -16.46 19.19 4.99
C ARG A 139 -16.59 18.65 6.41
N ALA A 140 -15.88 19.29 7.34
CA ALA A 140 -16.03 19.11 8.77
C ALA A 140 -16.31 20.48 9.41
N GLU A 141 -17.49 20.67 9.95
CA GLU A 141 -17.92 21.92 10.57
C GLU A 141 -17.91 21.80 12.09
N ASP A 142 -17.32 22.78 12.76
CA ASP A 142 -17.32 22.86 14.22
C ASP A 142 -18.72 23.23 14.74
N LYS A 143 -19.32 22.35 15.51
CA LYS A 143 -20.61 22.57 16.20
C LYS A 143 -20.43 22.73 17.73
N GLY A 144 -19.24 23.14 18.17
CA GLY A 144 -18.88 23.31 19.56
C GLY A 144 -18.47 22.00 20.24
N GLY A 145 -19.39 21.11 20.53
CA GLY A 145 -19.12 19.82 21.19
C GLY A 145 -18.65 18.70 20.26
N HIS A 146 -18.81 18.83 18.96
CA HIS A 146 -18.47 17.82 17.96
C HIS A 146 -18.19 18.46 16.59
N TRP A 147 -17.65 17.65 15.68
CA TRP A 147 -17.54 17.98 14.27
C TRP A 147 -18.69 17.35 13.50
N LEU A 148 -19.33 18.12 12.62
CA LEU A 148 -20.33 17.61 11.70
C LEU A 148 -19.65 17.36 10.35
N VAL A 149 -19.54 16.09 9.95
CA VAL A 149 -18.82 15.69 8.73
C VAL A 149 -19.81 15.33 7.63
N ASN A 150 -19.63 15.95 6.46
CA ASN A 150 -20.44 15.72 5.25
C ASN A 150 -19.54 15.54 4.04
N GLY A 151 -19.80 14.51 3.23
CA GLY A 151 -19.08 14.24 1.99
C GLY A 151 -19.00 12.78 1.61
N ASN A 152 -18.34 12.52 0.49
CA ASN A 152 -18.18 11.18 -0.06
C ASN A 152 -16.71 10.88 -0.31
N LYS A 153 -16.29 9.66 0.04
CA LYS A 153 -14.95 9.15 -0.21
C LYS A 153 -15.03 7.93 -1.11
N LEU A 154 -14.06 7.76 -1.99
CA LEU A 154 -14.05 6.71 -3.01
C LEU A 154 -12.71 5.97 -3.03
N TRP A 155 -12.74 4.71 -3.44
CA TRP A 155 -11.59 3.80 -3.50
C TRP A 155 -10.92 3.55 -2.14
N ILE A 156 -11.73 3.52 -1.08
CA ILE A 156 -11.20 3.35 0.27
C ILE A 156 -10.96 1.88 0.57
N THR A 157 -9.69 1.51 0.68
CA THR A 157 -9.27 0.18 1.08
C THR A 157 -9.87 -0.16 2.43
N ASN A 158 -10.51 -1.33 2.53
CA ASN A 158 -11.11 -1.86 3.75
C ASN A 158 -12.28 -1.05 4.34
N GLY A 159 -12.86 -0.10 3.62
CA GLY A 159 -13.93 0.74 4.16
C GLY A 159 -15.20 -0.01 4.54
N VAL A 160 -15.49 -1.17 3.89
CA VAL A 160 -16.67 -2.01 4.22
C VAL A 160 -16.46 -2.78 5.53
N HIS A 161 -15.26 -3.32 5.75
CA HIS A 161 -14.96 -4.18 6.90
C HIS A 161 -14.33 -3.43 8.07
N GLY A 162 -13.84 -2.22 7.83
CA GLY A 162 -13.15 -1.44 8.84
C GLY A 162 -14.08 -0.90 9.91
N ASN A 163 -13.61 -0.91 11.14
CA ASN A 163 -14.31 -0.34 12.30
C ASN A 163 -13.67 0.95 12.79
N PHE A 164 -12.49 1.31 12.25
CA PHE A 164 -11.70 2.45 12.66
C PHE A 164 -10.94 3.04 11.47
N GLY A 165 -10.84 4.37 11.40
CA GLY A 165 -10.06 5.01 10.35
C GLY A 165 -9.87 6.50 10.51
N VAL A 166 -9.24 7.10 9.49
CA VAL A 166 -9.05 8.55 9.41
C VAL A 166 -9.70 9.08 8.15
N VAL A 167 -10.59 10.05 8.29
CA VAL A 167 -11.14 10.84 7.18
C VAL A 167 -10.43 12.18 7.08
N VAL A 168 -10.10 12.55 5.86
CA VAL A 168 -9.50 13.83 5.50
C VAL A 168 -10.60 14.76 5.06
N ALA A 169 -10.76 15.90 5.71
CA ALA A 169 -11.83 16.82 5.41
C ALA A 169 -11.40 18.28 5.48
N ARG A 170 -12.09 19.11 4.72
CA ARG A 170 -11.96 20.56 4.77
C ARG A 170 -12.67 21.07 6.03
N THR A 171 -11.97 21.83 6.83
CA THR A 171 -12.40 22.22 8.18
C THR A 171 -12.89 23.65 8.21
N TYR A 172 -14.04 23.84 8.87
CA TYR A 172 -14.65 25.15 9.10
C TYR A 172 -14.91 25.34 10.59
N SER A 173 -14.20 26.28 11.19
CA SER A 173 -14.28 26.63 12.62
C SER A 173 -13.89 28.10 12.82
N ALA A 174 -13.93 28.57 14.05
CA ALA A 174 -13.39 29.89 14.42
C ALA A 174 -11.87 30.03 14.17
N ARG A 175 -11.14 28.91 14.04
CA ARG A 175 -9.68 28.88 13.85
C ARG A 175 -9.26 28.48 12.45
N CYS A 176 -10.14 27.90 11.65
CA CYS A 176 -9.80 27.33 10.36
C CYS A 176 -10.95 27.58 9.37
N ASP A 177 -10.65 28.23 8.26
CA ASP A 177 -11.59 28.48 7.17
C ASP A 177 -11.11 27.75 5.91
N GLY A 178 -11.60 26.51 5.72
CA GLY A 178 -11.32 25.70 4.55
C GLY A 178 -9.96 24.97 4.53
N GLY A 179 -9.17 25.04 5.60
CA GLY A 179 -7.96 24.21 5.73
C GLY A 179 -8.29 22.72 5.87
N ILE A 180 -7.37 21.84 5.50
CA ILE A 180 -7.58 20.39 5.53
C ILE A 180 -7.09 19.83 6.86
N SER A 181 -7.94 19.04 7.55
CA SER A 181 -7.62 18.37 8.81
C SER A 181 -7.90 16.86 8.74
N LEU A 182 -7.45 16.15 9.76
CA LEU A 182 -7.61 14.71 9.91
C LEU A 182 -8.56 14.43 11.07
N PHE A 183 -9.54 13.58 10.84
CA PHE A 183 -10.51 13.19 11.85
C PHE A 183 -10.51 11.68 12.03
N ILE A 184 -10.31 11.23 13.27
CA ILE A 184 -10.46 9.82 13.62
C ILE A 184 -11.95 9.50 13.64
N VAL A 185 -12.31 8.44 12.92
CA VAL A 185 -13.67 7.90 12.86
C VAL A 185 -13.64 6.49 13.42
N ASP A 186 -14.30 6.32 14.53
CA ASP A 186 -14.59 5.04 15.16
C ASP A 186 -16.05 4.70 14.85
N ARG A 187 -16.31 3.53 14.29
CA ARG A 187 -17.66 3.14 13.85
C ARG A 187 -18.67 2.99 15.00
N GLU A 188 -18.17 2.79 16.21
CA GLU A 188 -19.01 2.73 17.42
C GLU A 188 -19.51 4.12 17.84
N GLU A 189 -18.77 5.19 17.48
CA GLU A 189 -19.10 6.57 17.84
C GLU A 189 -19.72 7.37 16.70
N THR A 190 -19.32 7.03 15.47
CA THR A 190 -19.66 7.82 14.26
C THR A 190 -20.28 6.93 13.21
N ALA A 191 -21.55 7.17 12.91
CA ALA A 191 -22.24 6.47 11.83
C ALA A 191 -21.79 6.99 10.45
N TYR A 192 -21.51 6.08 9.53
CA TYR A 192 -21.29 6.37 8.11
C TYR A 192 -21.76 5.19 7.26
N GLU A 193 -22.11 5.47 6.01
CA GLU A 193 -22.45 4.43 5.05
C GLU A 193 -21.19 3.94 4.33
N ALA A 194 -21.10 2.63 4.13
CA ALA A 194 -20.01 2.02 3.37
C ALA A 194 -20.58 1.07 2.33
N GLN A 195 -20.24 1.27 1.07
CA GLN A 195 -20.64 0.43 -0.05
C GLN A 195 -19.42 -0.12 -0.76
N ARG A 196 -19.38 -1.44 -0.98
CA ARG A 196 -18.29 -2.08 -1.73
C ARG A 196 -18.25 -1.55 -3.15
N ALA A 197 -17.04 -1.23 -3.62
CA ALA A 197 -16.77 -0.95 -5.02
C ALA A 197 -16.23 -2.21 -5.71
N ASP A 198 -16.80 -2.58 -6.85
CA ASP A 198 -16.29 -3.67 -7.65
C ASP A 198 -15.04 -3.24 -8.42
N VAL A 199 -13.90 -3.76 -7.99
CA VAL A 199 -12.59 -3.41 -8.54
C VAL A 199 -11.88 -4.63 -9.10
N MET A 200 -11.00 -4.41 -10.09
CA MET A 200 -10.23 -5.50 -10.68
C MET A 200 -9.07 -5.96 -9.81
N PHE A 201 -8.48 -5.09 -8.97
CA PHE A 201 -7.26 -5.40 -8.22
C PHE A 201 -7.52 -5.46 -6.72
N ILE A 202 -6.68 -6.22 -5.99
CA ILE A 202 -6.75 -6.38 -4.52
C ILE A 202 -8.17 -6.67 -4.01
N ARG A 203 -8.85 -7.58 -4.68
CA ARG A 203 -10.29 -7.86 -4.45
C ARG A 203 -10.62 -8.19 -2.99
N ALA A 204 -9.68 -8.83 -2.28
CA ALA A 204 -9.85 -9.22 -0.89
C ALA A 204 -9.84 -8.06 0.11
N THR A 205 -9.43 -6.85 -0.29
CA THR A 205 -9.29 -5.73 0.67
C THR A 205 -10.59 -4.96 0.92
N GLY A 206 -11.71 -5.34 0.29
CA GLY A 206 -12.98 -4.65 0.51
C GLY A 206 -12.95 -3.17 0.16
N THR A 207 -12.34 -2.81 -0.99
CA THR A 207 -12.36 -1.44 -1.49
C THR A 207 -13.79 -0.92 -1.58
N SER A 208 -14.01 0.34 -1.18
CA SER A 208 -15.36 0.86 -0.98
C SER A 208 -15.47 2.35 -1.26
N GLN A 209 -16.73 2.78 -1.37
CA GLN A 209 -17.17 4.16 -1.21
C GLN A 209 -17.65 4.34 0.23
N LEU A 210 -17.31 5.48 0.86
CA LEU A 210 -17.85 5.90 2.14
C LEU A 210 -18.67 7.17 1.95
N ALA A 211 -19.85 7.25 2.59
CA ALA A 211 -20.67 8.45 2.63
C ALA A 211 -20.89 8.90 4.07
N PHE A 212 -20.54 10.14 4.32
CA PHE A 212 -20.78 10.84 5.57
C PHE A 212 -21.94 11.81 5.37
N ARG A 213 -23.04 11.62 6.11
CA ARG A 213 -24.24 12.44 6.04
C ARG A 213 -24.59 12.90 7.45
N ASP A 214 -24.28 14.16 7.74
CA ASP A 214 -24.37 14.72 9.08
C ASP A 214 -23.71 13.83 10.14
N ALA A 215 -22.56 13.25 9.77
CA ALA A 215 -21.84 12.33 10.63
C ALA A 215 -21.22 13.10 11.81
N ILE A 216 -21.60 12.70 13.02
CA ILE A 216 -21.13 13.31 14.27
C ILE A 216 -19.80 12.68 14.64
N VAL A 217 -18.73 13.45 14.60
CA VAL A 217 -17.39 13.03 15.03
C VAL A 217 -17.06 13.76 16.34
N PRO A 218 -16.72 13.05 17.43
CA PRO A 218 -16.37 13.68 18.70
C PRO A 218 -15.27 14.72 18.55
N LYS A 219 -15.34 15.81 19.33
CA LYS A 219 -14.34 16.89 19.26
C LYS A 219 -12.93 16.41 19.51
N ALA A 220 -12.77 15.44 20.42
CA ALA A 220 -11.49 14.82 20.79
C ALA A 220 -10.87 13.95 19.67
N ASN A 221 -11.64 13.65 18.62
CA ASN A 221 -11.18 12.81 17.51
C ASN A 221 -10.50 13.61 16.38
N LEU A 222 -10.26 14.91 16.53
CA LEU A 222 -9.36 15.67 15.67
C LEU A 222 -7.93 15.12 15.87
N LEU A 223 -7.30 14.64 14.78
CA LEU A 223 -5.93 14.13 14.80
C LEU A 223 -4.96 15.25 14.41
N GLY A 224 -4.13 15.66 15.34
CA GLY A 224 -3.22 16.80 15.15
C GLY A 224 -3.93 18.15 15.28
N GLN A 225 -3.62 19.09 14.38
CA GLN A 225 -4.14 20.46 14.42
C GLN A 225 -5.06 20.77 13.24
N GLU A 226 -6.00 21.68 13.45
CA GLU A 226 -6.87 22.19 12.39
C GLU A 226 -6.05 22.81 11.25
N GLY A 227 -6.34 22.42 10.00
CA GLY A 227 -5.67 22.94 8.80
C GLY A 227 -4.34 22.30 8.45
N GLU A 228 -3.71 21.49 9.34
CA GLU A 228 -2.39 20.89 9.12
C GLU A 228 -2.45 19.48 8.49
N GLY A 229 -3.62 18.95 8.23
CA GLY A 229 -3.80 17.56 7.76
C GLY A 229 -3.20 17.28 6.39
N LEU A 230 -3.22 18.25 5.46
CA LEU A 230 -2.62 18.05 4.12
C LEU A 230 -1.11 17.81 4.23
N LYS A 231 -0.41 18.60 5.04
CA LYS A 231 1.03 18.43 5.28
C LYS A 231 1.35 17.08 5.90
N ALA A 232 0.56 16.67 6.90
CA ALA A 232 0.71 15.37 7.56
C ALA A 232 0.58 14.21 6.57
N ILE A 233 -0.46 14.21 5.72
CA ILE A 233 -0.68 13.18 4.70
C ILE A 233 0.43 13.15 3.66
N LEU A 234 0.81 14.30 3.09
CA LEU A 234 1.86 14.36 2.07
C LEU A 234 3.21 13.82 2.58
N THR A 235 3.49 13.98 3.87
CA THR A 235 4.68 13.37 4.51
C THR A 235 4.56 11.85 4.55
N GLY A 236 3.40 11.31 4.89
CA GLY A 236 3.14 9.86 4.91
C GLY A 236 3.19 9.22 3.52
N LEU A 237 2.78 9.93 2.48
CA LEU A 237 2.79 9.42 1.11
C LEU A 237 4.21 9.18 0.53
N ASN A 238 5.26 9.85 1.02
CA ASN A 238 6.63 9.53 0.60
C ASN A 238 7.01 8.11 1.00
N PHE A 239 6.63 7.70 2.20
CA PHE A 239 6.79 6.33 2.68
C PHE A 239 5.92 5.34 1.88
N GLY A 240 4.67 5.71 1.59
CA GLY A 240 3.77 4.90 0.76
C GLY A 240 4.35 4.56 -0.61
N ARG A 241 5.09 5.48 -1.26
CA ARG A 241 5.74 5.23 -2.56
C ARG A 241 6.78 4.11 -2.50
N LEU A 242 7.63 4.09 -1.47
CA LEU A 242 8.58 2.98 -1.26
C LEU A 242 7.84 1.66 -1.11
N ASN A 243 6.76 1.65 -0.31
CA ASN A 243 5.95 0.45 -0.09
C ASN A 243 5.33 -0.08 -1.39
N VAL A 244 4.79 0.82 -2.24
CA VAL A 244 4.26 0.42 -3.56
C VAL A 244 5.36 -0.13 -4.45
N ALA A 245 6.52 0.52 -4.50
CA ALA A 245 7.66 0.08 -5.30
C ALA A 245 8.11 -1.33 -4.89
N MET A 246 8.32 -1.57 -3.60
CA MET A 246 8.80 -2.87 -3.11
C MET A 246 7.76 -3.97 -3.27
N GLY A 247 6.48 -3.66 -3.05
CA GLY A 247 5.41 -4.62 -3.34
C GLY A 247 5.29 -4.97 -4.82
N ALA A 248 5.51 -4.00 -5.71
CA ALA A 248 5.55 -4.23 -7.15
C ALA A 248 6.74 -5.12 -7.54
N VAL A 249 7.93 -4.88 -6.96
CA VAL A 249 9.10 -5.76 -7.12
C VAL A 249 8.78 -7.20 -6.70
N GLY A 250 8.14 -7.37 -5.55
CA GLY A 250 7.72 -8.70 -5.07
C GLY A 250 6.77 -9.41 -6.04
N ALA A 251 5.74 -8.70 -6.52
CA ALA A 251 4.77 -9.25 -7.47
C ALA A 251 5.43 -9.60 -8.83
N ALA A 252 6.35 -8.76 -9.31
CA ALA A 252 7.12 -9.04 -10.52
C ALA A 252 7.97 -10.31 -10.39
N ARG A 253 8.65 -10.46 -9.25
CA ARG A 253 9.43 -11.68 -8.95
C ARG A 253 8.54 -12.91 -8.91
N ALA A 254 7.38 -12.84 -8.26
CA ALA A 254 6.43 -13.96 -8.22
C ALA A 254 5.98 -14.36 -9.63
N ALA A 255 5.66 -13.38 -10.50
CA ALA A 255 5.29 -13.64 -11.88
C ALA A 255 6.43 -14.28 -12.70
N LEU A 256 7.67 -13.82 -12.50
CA LEU A 256 8.86 -14.39 -13.13
C LEU A 256 9.10 -15.84 -12.70
N ASP A 257 9.08 -16.12 -11.39
CA ASP A 257 9.34 -17.46 -10.85
C ASP A 257 8.29 -18.47 -11.35
N LEU A 258 7.01 -18.09 -11.32
CA LEU A 258 5.92 -18.90 -11.88
C LEU A 258 6.10 -19.17 -13.37
N SER A 259 6.58 -18.18 -14.13
CA SER A 259 6.83 -18.33 -15.57
C SER A 259 8.02 -19.25 -15.87
N ILE A 260 9.08 -19.19 -15.08
CA ILE A 260 10.25 -20.07 -15.19
C ILE A 260 9.80 -21.52 -14.94
N ASP A 261 9.05 -21.76 -13.85
CA ASP A 261 8.60 -23.11 -13.50
C ASP A 261 7.63 -23.66 -14.54
N TYR A 262 6.67 -22.83 -15.00
CA TYR A 262 5.75 -23.23 -16.06
C TYR A 262 6.48 -23.54 -17.35
N ALA A 263 7.42 -22.70 -17.78
CA ALA A 263 8.18 -22.90 -19.02
C ALA A 263 9.02 -24.20 -18.98
N ARG A 264 9.56 -24.58 -17.83
CA ARG A 264 10.30 -25.84 -17.65
C ARG A 264 9.39 -27.07 -17.74
N GLN A 265 8.18 -26.99 -17.23
CA GLN A 265 7.24 -28.12 -17.13
C GLN A 265 6.38 -28.30 -18.39
N ARG A 266 5.91 -27.19 -18.98
CA ARG A 266 5.04 -27.19 -20.14
C ARG A 266 5.78 -27.68 -21.39
N LYS A 267 5.17 -28.63 -22.11
CA LYS A 267 5.74 -29.19 -23.36
C LYS A 267 4.85 -28.83 -24.54
N GLN A 268 5.48 -28.43 -25.64
CA GLN A 268 4.90 -28.27 -26.97
C GLN A 268 5.90 -28.73 -28.02
N PHE A 269 5.44 -29.23 -29.16
CA PHE A 269 6.30 -29.77 -30.22
C PHE A 269 7.34 -30.77 -29.70
N GLY A 270 6.93 -31.63 -28.75
CA GLY A 270 7.74 -32.70 -28.20
C GLY A 270 8.80 -32.31 -27.16
N ARG A 271 8.95 -31.02 -26.80
CA ARG A 271 9.93 -30.53 -25.83
C ARG A 271 9.38 -29.46 -24.90
N SER A 272 10.11 -29.19 -23.80
CA SER A 272 9.81 -28.06 -22.91
C SER A 272 9.80 -26.73 -23.68
N ILE A 273 8.84 -25.84 -23.35
CA ILE A 273 8.76 -24.53 -23.97
C ILE A 273 9.93 -23.62 -23.58
N ALA A 274 10.65 -23.90 -22.47
CA ALA A 274 11.87 -23.21 -22.09
C ALA A 274 12.99 -23.33 -23.14
N GLY A 275 12.90 -24.32 -24.04
CA GLY A 275 13.85 -24.50 -25.16
C GLY A 275 13.57 -23.64 -26.40
N PHE A 276 12.55 -22.78 -26.40
CA PHE A 276 12.25 -21.88 -27.51
C PHE A 276 12.79 -20.48 -27.28
N GLN A 277 13.48 -19.93 -28.27
CA GLN A 277 14.17 -18.64 -28.17
C GLN A 277 13.23 -17.48 -27.78
N LEU A 278 11.99 -17.43 -28.28
CA LEU A 278 11.04 -16.36 -27.95
C LEU A 278 10.55 -16.46 -26.49
N VAL A 279 10.42 -17.68 -25.95
CA VAL A 279 10.10 -17.88 -24.53
C VAL A 279 11.28 -17.46 -23.66
N GLN A 280 12.51 -17.82 -24.02
CA GLN A 280 13.71 -17.39 -23.32
C GLN A 280 13.84 -15.86 -23.33
N LYS A 281 13.54 -15.20 -24.46
CA LYS A 281 13.52 -13.75 -24.54
C LYS A 281 12.55 -13.12 -23.52
N LEU A 282 11.32 -13.64 -23.42
CA LEU A 282 10.34 -13.14 -22.44
C LEU A 282 10.86 -13.30 -21.00
N ILE A 283 11.43 -14.46 -20.65
CA ILE A 283 11.99 -14.71 -19.31
C ILE A 283 13.15 -13.75 -18.99
N VAL A 284 14.06 -13.53 -19.96
CA VAL A 284 15.18 -12.59 -19.76
C VAL A 284 14.70 -11.15 -19.63
N ASP A 285 13.75 -10.72 -20.46
CA ASP A 285 13.16 -9.37 -20.38
C ASP A 285 12.47 -9.14 -19.02
N MET A 286 11.75 -10.14 -18.50
CA MET A 286 11.16 -10.10 -17.16
C MET A 286 12.25 -9.98 -16.08
N MET A 287 13.30 -10.81 -16.16
CA MET A 287 14.38 -10.82 -15.17
C MET A 287 15.10 -9.47 -15.10
N VAL A 288 15.47 -8.88 -16.25
CA VAL A 288 16.15 -7.58 -16.31
C VAL A 288 15.29 -6.48 -15.65
N ARG A 289 13.98 -6.48 -15.90
CA ARG A 289 13.06 -5.52 -15.29
C ARG A 289 12.94 -5.70 -13.78
N CYS A 290 12.86 -6.94 -13.30
CA CYS A 290 12.82 -7.26 -11.87
C CYS A 290 14.07 -6.76 -11.15
N GLU A 291 15.26 -7.05 -11.69
CA GLU A 291 16.53 -6.64 -11.09
C GLU A 291 16.69 -5.11 -11.07
N ALA A 292 16.34 -4.43 -12.16
CA ALA A 292 16.40 -2.97 -12.22
C ALA A 292 15.42 -2.33 -11.21
N ALA A 293 14.18 -2.81 -11.14
CA ALA A 293 13.18 -2.32 -10.19
C ALA A 293 13.63 -2.55 -8.73
N ARG A 294 14.18 -3.72 -8.45
CA ARG A 294 14.69 -4.10 -7.14
C ARG A 294 15.85 -3.21 -6.70
N ALA A 295 16.82 -2.97 -7.59
CA ALA A 295 17.95 -2.08 -7.31
C ALA A 295 17.51 -0.64 -6.99
N LEU A 296 16.54 -0.08 -7.73
CA LEU A 296 15.98 1.24 -7.49
C LEU A 296 15.22 1.30 -6.16
N GLY A 297 14.44 0.27 -5.82
CA GLY A 297 13.70 0.19 -4.57
C GLY A 297 14.64 0.16 -3.34
N TYR A 298 15.65 -0.72 -3.34
CA TYR A 298 16.61 -0.79 -2.24
C TYR A 298 17.51 0.44 -2.15
N ARG A 299 17.85 1.07 -3.27
CA ARG A 299 18.54 2.37 -3.24
C ARG A 299 17.70 3.43 -2.51
N ALA A 300 16.40 3.51 -2.78
CA ALA A 300 15.51 4.44 -2.09
C ALA A 300 15.43 4.15 -0.58
N ALA A 301 15.30 2.87 -0.20
CA ALA A 301 15.30 2.46 1.21
C ALA A 301 16.61 2.80 1.91
N TRP A 302 17.73 2.50 1.29
CA TRP A 302 19.06 2.85 1.80
C TRP A 302 19.25 4.37 1.99
N THR A 303 18.79 5.17 1.02
CA THR A 303 18.87 6.65 1.13
C THR A 303 18.07 7.18 2.34
N LEU A 304 16.90 6.58 2.63
CA LEU A 304 16.12 6.90 3.84
C LEU A 304 16.90 6.54 5.12
N ASP A 305 17.58 5.39 5.15
CA ASP A 305 18.39 4.98 6.30
C ASP A 305 19.60 5.88 6.54
N GLN A 306 20.06 6.61 5.52
CA GLN A 306 21.09 7.65 5.66
C GLN A 306 20.54 9.01 6.17
N GLY A 307 19.25 9.07 6.51
CA GLY A 307 18.60 10.31 6.99
C GLY A 307 18.22 11.29 5.88
N GLY A 308 18.33 10.91 4.60
CA GLY A 308 17.88 11.69 3.46
C GLY A 308 16.35 11.71 3.33
N SER A 309 15.81 12.74 2.66
CA SER A 309 14.37 12.80 2.37
C SER A 309 13.93 11.71 1.37
N ALA A 310 14.83 11.23 0.56
CA ALA A 310 14.69 10.22 -0.50
C ALA A 310 13.43 10.41 -1.39
N ARG A 311 12.91 11.64 -1.47
CA ARG A 311 11.68 11.94 -2.19
C ARG A 311 11.76 11.59 -3.67
N THR A 312 12.88 11.96 -4.29
CA THR A 312 13.15 11.67 -5.71
C THR A 312 13.37 10.17 -5.92
N GLU A 313 14.18 9.54 -5.08
CA GLU A 313 14.47 8.12 -5.13
C GLU A 313 13.22 7.26 -4.96
N CYS A 314 12.36 7.58 -3.99
CA CYS A 314 11.08 6.88 -3.79
C CYS A 314 10.13 7.07 -4.97
N SER A 315 10.10 8.27 -5.59
CA SER A 315 9.28 8.53 -6.77
C SER A 315 9.80 7.78 -8.01
N ILE A 316 11.12 7.76 -8.23
CA ILE A 316 11.76 6.99 -9.31
C ILE A 316 11.49 5.48 -9.11
N ALA A 317 11.70 4.97 -7.89
CA ALA A 317 11.47 3.58 -7.57
C ALA A 317 10.00 3.18 -7.82
N LYS A 318 9.03 4.00 -7.34
CA LYS A 318 7.60 3.74 -7.53
C LYS A 318 7.20 3.76 -8.99
N LEU A 319 7.63 4.77 -9.74
CA LEU A 319 7.33 4.89 -11.16
C LEU A 319 7.83 3.66 -11.91
N TYR A 320 9.12 3.38 -11.82
CA TYR A 320 9.73 2.29 -12.59
C TYR A 320 9.21 0.91 -12.14
N ALA A 321 9.17 0.64 -10.82
CA ALA A 321 8.78 -0.68 -10.32
C ALA A 321 7.31 -1.01 -10.62
N ALA A 322 6.39 -0.04 -10.54
CA ALA A 322 4.99 -0.29 -10.84
C ALA A 322 4.77 -0.60 -12.34
N GLU A 323 5.42 0.12 -13.23
CA GLU A 323 5.37 -0.14 -14.68
C GLU A 323 6.02 -1.48 -15.02
N ALA A 324 7.24 -1.72 -14.54
CA ALA A 324 7.96 -2.96 -14.75
C ALA A 324 7.17 -4.18 -14.27
N ALA A 325 6.52 -4.09 -13.10
CA ALA A 325 5.73 -5.19 -12.57
C ALA A 325 4.53 -5.53 -13.46
N HIS A 326 3.86 -4.52 -14.00
CA HIS A 326 2.74 -4.75 -14.91
C HIS A 326 3.21 -5.34 -16.25
N GLU A 327 4.31 -4.86 -16.82
CA GLU A 327 4.92 -5.42 -18.01
C GLU A 327 5.37 -6.88 -17.79
N VAL A 328 6.02 -7.17 -16.66
CA VAL A 328 6.43 -8.51 -16.27
C VAL A 328 5.21 -9.43 -16.16
N ALA A 329 4.15 -9.00 -15.46
CA ALA A 329 2.94 -9.79 -15.33
C ALA A 329 2.25 -10.05 -16.68
N SER A 330 2.28 -9.09 -17.61
CA SER A 330 1.77 -9.25 -18.97
C SER A 330 2.58 -10.28 -19.76
N MET A 331 3.91 -10.22 -19.69
CA MET A 331 4.78 -11.23 -20.31
C MET A 331 4.60 -12.61 -19.68
N ALA A 332 4.38 -12.68 -18.38
CA ALA A 332 4.10 -13.92 -17.67
C ALA A 332 2.78 -14.56 -18.12
N LEU A 333 1.70 -13.77 -18.30
CA LEU A 333 0.47 -14.26 -18.92
C LEU A 333 0.75 -14.87 -20.30
N GLN A 334 1.56 -14.21 -21.12
CA GLN A 334 1.90 -14.68 -22.45
C GLN A 334 2.66 -16.01 -22.41
N VAL A 335 3.59 -16.20 -21.46
CA VAL A 335 4.30 -17.48 -21.26
C VAL A 335 3.34 -18.60 -20.90
N HIS A 336 2.33 -18.31 -20.05
CA HIS A 336 1.33 -19.31 -19.65
C HIS A 336 0.27 -19.61 -20.72
N GLY A 337 0.15 -18.76 -21.75
CA GLY A 337 -0.84 -18.92 -22.81
C GLY A 337 -2.27 -18.93 -22.26
N GLY A 338 -3.14 -19.80 -22.77
CA GLY A 338 -4.54 -19.91 -22.33
C GLY A 338 -4.73 -20.18 -20.84
N CYS A 339 -3.78 -20.87 -20.20
CA CYS A 339 -3.79 -21.07 -18.74
C CYS A 339 -3.54 -19.76 -17.98
N GLY A 340 -2.90 -18.76 -18.62
CA GLY A 340 -2.53 -17.51 -17.97
C GLY A 340 -3.72 -16.62 -17.58
N TYR A 341 -4.85 -16.67 -18.30
CA TYR A 341 -6.04 -15.90 -17.97
C TYR A 341 -7.14 -16.71 -17.25
N SER A 342 -6.82 -17.95 -16.86
CA SER A 342 -7.68 -18.75 -15.98
C SER A 342 -7.44 -18.40 -14.52
N GLU A 343 -8.51 -18.30 -13.73
CA GLU A 343 -8.43 -18.12 -12.27
C GLU A 343 -7.84 -19.33 -11.51
N GLU A 344 -7.56 -20.45 -12.22
CA GLU A 344 -6.89 -21.63 -11.66
C GLU A 344 -5.43 -21.39 -11.32
N LEU A 345 -4.76 -20.48 -12.04
CA LEU A 345 -3.37 -20.11 -11.79
C LEU A 345 -3.28 -18.70 -11.20
N PRO A 346 -2.31 -18.45 -10.30
CA PRO A 346 -2.19 -17.16 -9.62
C PRO A 346 -1.76 -16.01 -10.55
N ILE A 347 -1.34 -16.29 -11.78
CA ILE A 347 -0.76 -15.31 -12.68
C ILE A 347 -1.79 -14.27 -13.17
N GLU A 348 -3.07 -14.66 -13.40
CA GLU A 348 -4.10 -13.72 -13.77
C GLU A 348 -4.35 -12.68 -12.68
N ARG A 349 -4.34 -13.14 -11.40
CA ARG A 349 -4.46 -12.24 -10.25
C ARG A 349 -3.28 -11.27 -10.18
N ILE A 350 -2.05 -11.76 -10.34
CA ILE A 350 -0.86 -10.91 -10.33
C ILE A 350 -0.96 -9.85 -11.43
N PHE A 351 -1.43 -10.21 -12.62
CA PHE A 351 -1.64 -9.25 -13.71
C PHE A 351 -2.67 -8.17 -13.34
N ARG A 352 -3.83 -8.55 -12.80
CA ARG A 352 -4.85 -7.60 -12.35
C ARG A 352 -4.30 -6.67 -11.26
N ASP A 353 -3.63 -7.25 -10.29
CA ASP A 353 -3.15 -6.53 -9.11
C ASP A 353 -1.98 -5.59 -9.46
N THR A 354 -1.08 -5.97 -10.37
CA THR A 354 0.00 -5.10 -10.82
C THR A 354 -0.53 -3.92 -11.64
N ARG A 355 -1.60 -4.09 -12.44
CA ARG A 355 -2.22 -2.98 -13.16
C ARG A 355 -2.73 -1.89 -12.21
N GLY A 356 -3.31 -2.31 -11.09
CA GLY A 356 -3.74 -1.39 -10.04
C GLY A 356 -2.61 -0.61 -9.40
N GLY A 357 -1.41 -1.17 -9.32
CA GLY A 357 -0.24 -0.53 -8.71
C GLY A 357 0.23 0.78 -9.36
N LEU A 358 -0.17 1.04 -10.60
CA LEU A 358 0.17 2.27 -11.35
C LEU A 358 -0.60 3.51 -10.85
N ILE A 359 -1.71 3.33 -10.14
CA ILE A 359 -2.69 4.38 -9.82
C ILE A 359 -2.52 4.93 -8.40
N PRO A 360 -2.55 4.13 -7.31
CA PRO A 360 -2.51 4.65 -5.94
C PRO A 360 -1.16 5.24 -5.56
N GLU A 361 -1.13 6.01 -4.47
CA GLU A 361 0.04 6.72 -3.92
C GLU A 361 0.67 7.72 -4.91
N GLY A 362 -0.18 8.28 -5.79
CA GLY A 362 0.21 9.10 -6.93
C GLY A 362 0.45 8.27 -8.19
N THR A 363 -0.30 8.59 -9.24
CA THR A 363 -0.20 7.89 -10.53
C THR A 363 1.19 8.01 -11.15
N THR A 364 1.48 7.22 -12.19
CA THR A 364 2.71 7.35 -12.99
C THR A 364 2.96 8.80 -13.42
N GLU A 365 1.93 9.52 -13.85
CA GLU A 365 2.02 10.92 -14.27
C GLU A 365 2.38 11.84 -13.08
N ILE A 366 1.77 11.61 -11.91
CA ILE A 366 2.11 12.37 -10.69
C ILE A 366 3.57 12.12 -10.27
N GLN A 367 4.05 10.89 -10.33
CA GLN A 367 5.48 10.61 -10.06
C GLN A 367 6.38 11.34 -11.05
N THR A 368 6.03 11.34 -12.34
CA THR A 368 6.77 12.06 -13.38
C THR A 368 6.84 13.55 -13.07
N LEU A 369 5.73 14.18 -12.68
CA LEU A 369 5.70 15.60 -12.31
C LEU A 369 6.53 15.90 -11.06
N ILE A 370 6.50 15.01 -10.05
CA ILE A 370 7.32 15.15 -8.85
C ILE A 370 8.81 15.09 -9.19
N ILE A 371 9.22 14.08 -9.95
CA ILE A 371 10.63 13.93 -10.39
C ILE A 371 11.05 15.15 -11.24
N GLY A 372 10.22 15.55 -12.20
CA GLY A 372 10.46 16.69 -13.05
C GLY A 372 10.70 17.97 -12.26
N ARG A 373 9.87 18.23 -11.25
CA ARG A 373 10.04 19.40 -10.36
C ARG A 373 11.37 19.36 -9.59
N GLU A 374 11.74 18.21 -9.05
CA GLU A 374 12.97 18.07 -8.26
C GLU A 374 14.22 18.22 -9.15
N VAL A 375 14.18 17.75 -10.40
CA VAL A 375 15.30 17.80 -11.34
C VAL A 375 15.43 19.18 -12.00
N LEU A 376 14.31 19.81 -12.37
CA LEU A 376 14.29 21.06 -13.12
C LEU A 376 14.14 22.30 -12.23
N GLY A 377 13.79 22.14 -10.95
CA GLY A 377 13.52 23.25 -10.03
C GLY A 377 12.24 24.03 -10.31
N VAL A 378 11.40 23.58 -11.26
CA VAL A 378 10.15 24.24 -11.67
C VAL A 378 8.98 23.27 -11.53
N SER A 379 7.91 23.74 -10.88
CA SER A 379 6.67 22.95 -10.73
C SER A 379 5.84 23.01 -12.02
N ALA A 380 5.40 21.86 -12.50
CA ALA A 380 4.36 21.75 -13.53
C ALA A 380 2.95 21.56 -12.92
N PHE A 381 2.82 21.57 -11.60
CA PHE A 381 1.53 21.68 -10.93
C PHE A 381 1.09 23.15 -10.95
N HIS A 382 -0.13 23.40 -11.41
CA HIS A 382 -0.75 24.75 -11.43
C HIS A 382 -1.68 24.93 -10.24
#